data_1bdbef7fe260d1970ce2f882c59da307
#
_entry.id   1bdbef7fe260d1970ce2f882c59da307
#
_cell.length_a   1.000
_cell.length_b   1.000
_cell.length_c   1.000
_cell.angle_alpha   90.00
_cell.angle_beta   90.00
_cell.angle_gamma   90.00
#
_symmetry.space_group_name_H-M   'P 1'
#
loop_
_entity.id
_entity.type
_entity.pdbx_description
1 polymer ?
#
loop_
_entity_poly.entity_id
_entity_poly.type
_entity_poly.pdbx_seq_one_letter_code
_entity_poly.pdbx_strand_id
1 'polypeptide(L)'
;MAISIKTPDDIQKMRVAGRLAAEVLEIIEPHVKPGVTTGELDRICHQYITEKQQAISACLGYHGFPKSVCISVNEVVCHGIPSDDKALKDGDIVNIDVTVIKDGWHGDTSKMFLVGKPTILGERLCRVTQESLYLALKMVKPGIRLRTLGKAIQQFVEAEKFSVVREYCGHGIGEVFHEEPQVLHYDADDGGVVLQAGMAFTIEPMVNAGDYRIRTMKDGWTVKTKDRSLSAQYEHTIVVTDNGCEIMTLRKDDTIPNIITHEM
;
A
#
# COMPACT_ATOMS: atom_id res chain seq x y z
N MET A 1 0.80 -5.42 -21.70
CA MET A 1 0.83 -4.05 -22.28
C MET A 1 2.26 -3.51 -22.17
N ALA A 2 2.65 -2.48 -22.92
CA ALA A 2 3.97 -1.85 -22.73
C ALA A 2 3.93 -1.03 -21.43
N ILE A 3 5.08 -0.98 -20.71
CA ILE A 3 5.23 -0.15 -19.53
C ILE A 3 5.19 1.32 -19.96
N SER A 4 4.35 2.12 -19.29
CA SER A 4 4.18 3.55 -19.55
C SER A 4 5.31 4.35 -18.87
N ILE A 5 5.92 5.26 -19.63
CA ILE A 5 6.90 6.24 -19.11
C ILE A 5 6.17 7.58 -18.94
N LYS A 6 6.14 8.06 -17.73
CA LYS A 6 5.41 9.30 -17.37
C LYS A 6 6.23 10.52 -17.77
N THR A 7 5.55 11.49 -18.40
CA THR A 7 6.13 12.79 -18.70
C THR A 7 6.24 13.66 -17.44
N PRO A 8 7.01 14.76 -17.46
CA PRO A 8 7.03 15.70 -16.32
C PRO A 8 5.65 16.22 -15.90
N ASP A 9 4.75 16.46 -16.87
CA ASP A 9 3.38 16.90 -16.59
C ASP A 9 2.55 15.81 -15.91
N ASP A 10 2.72 14.55 -16.33
CA ASP A 10 2.07 13.40 -15.72
C ASP A 10 2.52 13.22 -14.27
N ILE A 11 3.83 13.35 -14.04
CA ILE A 11 4.43 13.26 -12.69
C ILE A 11 3.85 14.34 -11.77
N GLN A 12 3.65 15.57 -12.26
CA GLN A 12 3.01 16.63 -11.47
C GLN A 12 1.58 16.27 -11.05
N LYS A 13 0.80 15.69 -11.96
CA LYS A 13 -0.57 15.24 -11.64
C LYS A 13 -0.56 14.08 -10.64
N MET A 14 0.40 13.16 -10.78
CA MET A 14 0.59 12.06 -9.82
C MET A 14 1.01 12.56 -8.44
N ARG A 15 1.84 13.62 -8.34
CA ARG A 15 2.16 14.26 -7.04
C ARG A 15 0.90 14.76 -6.35
N VAL A 16 -0.01 15.38 -7.09
CA VAL A 16 -1.28 15.86 -6.53
C VAL A 16 -2.13 14.68 -6.04
N ALA A 17 -2.38 13.68 -6.87
CA ALA A 17 -3.17 12.51 -6.50
C ALA A 17 -2.55 11.74 -5.31
N GLY A 18 -1.23 11.53 -5.35
CA GLY A 18 -0.49 10.85 -4.29
C GLY A 18 -0.50 11.62 -2.96
N ARG A 19 -0.34 12.95 -2.99
CA ARG A 19 -0.45 13.77 -1.78
C ARG A 19 -1.85 13.67 -1.18
N LEU A 20 -2.90 13.71 -2.01
CA LEU A 20 -4.27 13.57 -1.55
C LEU A 20 -4.52 12.20 -0.89
N ALA A 21 -4.02 11.11 -1.47
CA ALA A 21 -4.12 9.77 -0.87
C ALA A 21 -3.41 9.70 0.49
N ALA A 22 -2.19 10.23 0.58
CA ALA A 22 -1.42 10.30 1.83
C ALA A 22 -2.16 11.10 2.92
N GLU A 23 -2.78 12.23 2.56
CA GLU A 23 -3.58 13.04 3.49
C GLU A 23 -4.75 12.27 4.11
N VAL A 24 -5.41 11.39 3.36
CA VAL A 24 -6.50 10.56 3.90
C VAL A 24 -5.97 9.68 5.04
N LEU A 25 -4.79 9.07 4.89
CA LEU A 25 -4.17 8.28 5.96
C LEU A 25 -3.74 9.13 7.16
N GLU A 26 -3.31 10.37 6.93
CA GLU A 26 -2.96 11.30 8.00
C GLU A 26 -4.19 11.74 8.82
N ILE A 27 -5.31 12.06 8.15
CA ILE A 27 -6.51 12.55 8.84
C ILE A 27 -7.29 11.43 9.54
N ILE A 28 -7.21 10.19 9.07
CA ILE A 28 -7.93 9.09 9.68
C ILE A 28 -7.26 8.58 10.96
N GLU A 29 -5.95 8.79 11.13
CA GLU A 29 -5.16 8.26 12.24
C GLU A 29 -5.79 8.50 13.63
N PRO A 30 -6.22 9.72 14.02
CA PRO A 30 -6.83 9.97 15.34
C PRO A 30 -8.17 9.26 15.54
N HIS A 31 -8.79 8.75 14.48
CA HIS A 31 -10.04 8.00 14.54
C HIS A 31 -9.84 6.49 14.70
N VAL A 32 -8.63 5.97 14.43
CA VAL A 32 -8.32 4.54 14.55
C VAL A 32 -8.06 4.18 16.01
N LYS A 33 -9.12 3.82 16.73
CA LYS A 33 -9.10 3.52 18.15
C LYS A 33 -10.10 2.43 18.54
N PRO A 34 -9.94 1.78 19.69
CA PRO A 34 -10.86 0.75 20.16
C PRO A 34 -12.33 1.25 20.17
N GLY A 35 -13.24 0.42 19.70
CA GLY A 35 -14.68 0.68 19.65
C GLY A 35 -15.19 1.34 18.36
N VAL A 36 -14.32 1.98 17.57
CA VAL A 36 -14.70 2.54 16.26
C VAL A 36 -14.87 1.39 15.26
N THR A 37 -15.91 1.46 14.42
CA THR A 37 -16.14 0.45 13.39
C THR A 37 -15.35 0.75 12.11
N THR A 38 -14.99 -0.29 11.36
CA THR A 38 -14.34 -0.10 10.06
C THR A 38 -15.27 0.63 9.07
N GLY A 39 -16.60 0.45 9.20
CA GLY A 39 -17.60 1.19 8.42
C GLY A 39 -17.59 2.70 8.72
N GLU A 40 -17.40 3.09 9.99
CA GLU A 40 -17.26 4.49 10.36
C GLU A 40 -15.98 5.11 9.78
N LEU A 41 -14.86 4.40 9.83
CA LEU A 41 -13.59 4.85 9.23
C LEU A 41 -13.73 5.04 7.71
N ASP A 42 -14.38 4.12 7.01
CA ASP A 42 -14.67 4.25 5.58
C ASP A 42 -15.48 5.51 5.27
N ARG A 43 -16.52 5.81 6.06
CA ARG A 43 -17.35 7.02 5.88
C ARG A 43 -16.52 8.31 6.06
N ILE A 44 -15.64 8.35 7.05
CA ILE A 44 -14.75 9.51 7.28
C ILE A 44 -13.82 9.70 6.09
N CYS A 45 -13.19 8.62 5.62
CA CYS A 45 -12.33 8.67 4.42
C CYS A 45 -13.12 9.10 3.19
N HIS A 46 -14.30 8.54 2.96
CA HIS A 46 -15.17 8.89 1.85
C HIS A 46 -15.51 10.38 1.83
N GLN A 47 -15.99 10.92 2.96
CA GLN A 47 -16.34 12.33 3.07
C GLN A 47 -15.12 13.24 2.84
N TYR A 48 -13.96 12.87 3.38
CA TYR A 48 -12.76 13.66 3.17
C TYR A 48 -12.35 13.69 1.70
N ILE A 49 -12.31 12.54 1.03
CA ILE A 49 -11.98 12.44 -0.40
C ILE A 49 -12.96 13.26 -1.25
N THR A 50 -14.27 13.08 -1.03
CA THR A 50 -15.29 13.67 -1.91
C THR A 50 -15.58 15.12 -1.62
N GLU A 51 -15.73 15.49 -0.34
CA GLU A 51 -16.17 16.85 0.04
C GLU A 51 -15.00 17.81 0.26
N LYS A 52 -13.88 17.36 0.89
CA LYS A 52 -12.74 18.22 1.19
C LYS A 52 -11.75 18.30 0.04
N GLN A 53 -11.36 17.16 -0.51
CA GLN A 53 -10.39 17.10 -1.60
C GLN A 53 -11.03 17.28 -2.98
N GLN A 54 -12.36 17.18 -3.07
CA GLN A 54 -13.09 17.20 -4.35
C GLN A 54 -12.45 16.22 -5.34
N ALA A 55 -12.21 15.01 -4.87
CA ALA A 55 -11.58 13.90 -5.57
C ALA A 55 -12.51 12.70 -5.60
N ILE A 56 -12.09 11.63 -6.24
CA ILE A 56 -12.86 10.39 -6.37
C ILE A 56 -12.10 9.27 -5.65
N SER A 57 -12.81 8.43 -4.88
CA SER A 57 -12.26 7.17 -4.41
C SER A 57 -12.20 6.18 -5.59
N ALA A 58 -11.00 5.69 -5.91
CA ALA A 58 -10.82 4.71 -6.98
C ALA A 58 -11.38 3.33 -6.61
N CYS A 59 -11.41 2.99 -5.33
CA CYS A 59 -11.90 1.70 -4.86
C CYS A 59 -13.41 1.54 -5.02
N LEU A 60 -14.19 2.62 -4.79
CA LEU A 60 -15.66 2.55 -4.78
C LEU A 60 -16.20 2.19 -6.17
N GLY A 61 -16.81 1.02 -6.29
CA GLY A 61 -17.35 0.51 -7.54
C GLY A 61 -16.33 -0.21 -8.43
N TYR A 62 -15.03 -0.17 -8.11
CA TYR A 62 -13.99 -0.87 -8.87
C TYR A 62 -14.25 -2.39 -8.84
N HIS A 63 -14.52 -2.96 -10.01
CA HIS A 63 -14.95 -4.37 -10.15
C HIS A 63 -16.06 -4.79 -9.16
N GLY A 64 -16.90 -3.84 -8.74
CA GLY A 64 -17.99 -4.07 -7.79
C GLY A 64 -17.59 -3.98 -6.30
N PHE A 65 -16.37 -3.49 -5.96
CA PHE A 65 -16.01 -3.24 -4.56
C PHE A 65 -16.95 -2.20 -3.93
N PRO A 66 -17.55 -2.47 -2.74
CA PRO A 66 -18.69 -1.68 -2.27
C PRO A 66 -18.35 -0.49 -1.38
N LYS A 67 -17.04 -0.20 -1.16
CA LYS A 67 -16.56 0.76 -0.19
C LYS A 67 -15.50 1.69 -0.78
N SER A 68 -15.21 2.79 -0.09
CA SER A 68 -14.29 3.82 -0.57
C SER A 68 -12.82 3.53 -0.29
N VAL A 69 -12.55 2.75 0.74
CA VAL A 69 -11.20 2.29 1.12
C VAL A 69 -11.23 0.82 1.50
N CYS A 70 -10.09 0.13 1.41
CA CYS A 70 -9.97 -1.19 2.00
C CYS A 70 -9.51 -1.07 3.46
N ILE A 71 -10.13 -1.84 4.38
CA ILE A 71 -9.71 -1.88 5.79
C ILE A 71 -9.52 -3.33 6.21
N SER A 72 -8.27 -3.71 6.42
CA SER A 72 -7.85 -5.08 6.70
C SER A 72 -7.34 -5.21 8.13
N VAL A 73 -8.02 -6.04 8.94
CA VAL A 73 -7.76 -6.18 10.39
C VAL A 73 -7.14 -7.54 10.67
N ASN A 74 -6.02 -7.56 11.39
CA ASN A 74 -5.32 -8.74 11.90
C ASN A 74 -4.95 -9.77 10.81
N GLU A 75 -5.68 -10.88 10.72
CA GLU A 75 -5.44 -11.95 9.73
C GLU A 75 -5.94 -11.63 8.31
N VAL A 76 -6.55 -10.46 8.11
CA VAL A 76 -6.94 -9.98 6.78
C VAL A 76 -5.72 -9.39 6.11
N VAL A 77 -5.35 -9.96 4.97
CA VAL A 77 -4.14 -9.59 4.22
C VAL A 77 -4.35 -8.30 3.44
N CYS A 78 -5.44 -8.26 2.64
CA CYS A 78 -5.84 -7.11 1.83
C CYS A 78 -7.33 -7.17 1.47
N HIS A 79 -7.83 -6.10 0.83
CA HIS A 79 -9.19 -5.97 0.32
C HIS A 79 -10.28 -6.21 1.37
N GLY A 80 -9.99 -5.96 2.65
CA GLY A 80 -11.01 -6.05 3.70
C GLY A 80 -12.13 -5.06 3.45
N ILE A 81 -13.39 -5.56 3.41
CA ILE A 81 -14.58 -4.70 3.21
C ILE A 81 -14.95 -4.05 4.54
N PRO A 82 -14.94 -2.71 4.64
CA PRO A 82 -15.42 -1.98 5.81
C PRO A 82 -16.87 -2.33 6.19
N SER A 83 -17.12 -2.53 7.49
CA SER A 83 -18.42 -2.94 8.03
C SER A 83 -18.74 -2.25 9.36
N ASP A 84 -20.00 -1.92 9.58
CA ASP A 84 -20.50 -1.41 10.86
C ASP A 84 -20.52 -2.48 11.96
N ASP A 85 -20.51 -3.76 11.57
CA ASP A 85 -20.45 -4.89 12.49
C ASP A 85 -19.01 -5.20 12.97
N LYS A 86 -17.99 -4.56 12.39
CA LYS A 86 -16.57 -4.78 12.72
C LYS A 86 -16.02 -3.60 13.52
N ALA A 87 -16.20 -3.64 14.84
CA ALA A 87 -15.52 -2.70 15.75
C ALA A 87 -14.09 -3.11 16.02
N LEU A 88 -13.17 -2.13 16.01
CA LEU A 88 -11.77 -2.31 16.37
C LEU A 88 -11.63 -2.59 17.87
N LYS A 89 -10.64 -3.39 18.23
CA LYS A 89 -10.34 -3.78 19.59
C LYS A 89 -8.93 -3.35 20.00
N ASP A 90 -8.74 -3.19 21.29
CA ASP A 90 -7.39 -2.98 21.84
C ASP A 90 -6.47 -4.15 21.44
N GLY A 91 -5.31 -3.83 20.90
CA GLY A 91 -4.33 -4.80 20.39
C GLY A 91 -4.50 -5.20 18.91
N ASP A 92 -5.55 -4.75 18.21
CA ASP A 92 -5.67 -4.97 16.76
C ASP A 92 -4.57 -4.24 16.00
N ILE A 93 -4.13 -4.82 14.89
CA ILE A 93 -3.38 -4.15 13.83
C ILE A 93 -4.29 -3.98 12.61
N VAL A 94 -4.28 -2.81 12.00
CA VAL A 94 -5.23 -2.46 10.93
C VAL A 94 -4.47 -1.82 9.77
N ASN A 95 -4.62 -2.39 8.58
CA ASN A 95 -4.24 -1.72 7.35
C ASN A 95 -5.42 -0.90 6.84
N ILE A 96 -5.17 0.35 6.47
CA ILE A 96 -6.09 1.16 5.68
C ILE A 96 -5.40 1.48 4.37
N ASP A 97 -6.07 1.16 3.27
CA ASP A 97 -5.57 1.25 1.92
C ASP A 97 -6.47 2.18 1.11
N VAL A 98 -5.86 3.20 0.54
CA VAL A 98 -6.52 4.38 -0.04
C VAL A 98 -6.00 4.67 -1.42
N THR A 99 -6.89 4.62 -2.41
CA THR A 99 -6.59 5.11 -3.75
C THR A 99 -7.50 6.29 -4.10
N VAL A 100 -6.89 7.40 -4.46
CA VAL A 100 -7.57 8.64 -4.85
C VAL A 100 -7.35 8.92 -6.33
N ILE A 101 -8.43 9.33 -7.02
CA ILE A 101 -8.34 9.86 -8.39
C ILE A 101 -8.51 11.38 -8.34
N LYS A 102 -7.55 12.12 -8.88
CA LYS A 102 -7.63 13.55 -9.08
C LYS A 102 -7.27 13.90 -10.51
N ASP A 103 -8.18 14.59 -11.20
CA ASP A 103 -7.99 15.01 -12.61
C ASP A 103 -7.57 13.86 -13.55
N GLY A 104 -8.14 12.63 -13.30
CA GLY A 104 -7.87 11.43 -14.07
C GLY A 104 -6.63 10.64 -13.65
N TRP A 105 -5.88 11.08 -12.64
CA TRP A 105 -4.66 10.41 -12.16
C TRP A 105 -4.85 9.77 -10.80
N HIS A 106 -4.23 8.59 -10.59
CA HIS A 106 -4.33 7.83 -9.37
C HIS A 106 -3.15 8.07 -8.44
N GLY A 107 -3.43 8.09 -7.14
CA GLY A 107 -2.43 7.98 -6.08
C GLY A 107 -2.88 6.90 -5.11
N ASP A 108 -2.03 5.93 -4.86
CA ASP A 108 -2.32 4.72 -4.12
C ASP A 108 -1.34 4.51 -2.97
N THR A 109 -1.84 4.26 -1.76
CA THR A 109 -0.99 4.06 -0.58
C THR A 109 -1.74 3.39 0.55
N SER A 110 -1.03 2.57 1.31
CA SER A 110 -1.56 1.97 2.52
C SER A 110 -0.61 2.08 3.71
N LYS A 111 -1.17 2.02 4.91
CA LYS A 111 -0.44 2.12 6.18
C LYS A 111 -1.06 1.21 7.22
N MET A 112 -0.22 0.65 8.11
CA MET A 112 -0.69 -0.02 9.32
C MET A 112 -0.92 0.97 10.45
N PHE A 113 -1.97 0.73 11.21
CA PHE A 113 -2.29 1.42 12.46
C PHE A 113 -2.32 0.41 13.61
N LEU A 114 -1.75 0.79 14.73
CA LEU A 114 -1.78 0.00 15.96
C LEU A 114 -2.92 0.51 16.84
N VAL A 115 -3.88 -0.34 17.16
CA VAL A 115 -5.09 0.05 17.91
C VAL A 115 -4.86 -0.15 19.40
N GLY A 116 -4.87 0.93 20.17
CA GLY A 116 -4.61 0.90 21.61
C GLY A 116 -3.22 0.35 21.93
N LYS A 117 -3.14 -0.71 22.77
CA LYS A 117 -1.86 -1.34 23.15
C LYS A 117 -1.58 -2.56 22.27
N PRO A 118 -0.67 -2.46 21.29
CA PRO A 118 -0.38 -3.54 20.36
C PRO A 118 0.25 -4.75 21.07
N THR A 119 0.09 -5.93 20.48
CA THR A 119 0.87 -7.09 20.88
C THR A 119 2.32 -6.96 20.38
N ILE A 120 3.28 -7.55 21.10
CA ILE A 120 4.69 -7.57 20.66
C ILE A 120 4.85 -8.11 19.24
N LEU A 121 4.09 -9.16 18.91
CA LEU A 121 4.11 -9.75 17.57
C LEU A 121 3.53 -8.79 16.52
N GLY A 122 2.41 -8.14 16.81
CA GLY A 122 1.76 -7.19 15.89
C GLY A 122 2.66 -5.97 15.60
N GLU A 123 3.23 -5.38 16.65
CA GLU A 123 4.16 -4.26 16.51
C GLU A 123 5.41 -4.64 15.69
N ARG A 124 6.02 -5.81 16.00
CA ARG A 124 7.18 -6.30 15.25
C ARG A 124 6.84 -6.58 13.79
N LEU A 125 5.69 -7.20 13.50
CA LEU A 125 5.25 -7.47 12.14
C LEU A 125 5.07 -6.17 11.33
N CYS A 126 4.37 -5.18 11.90
CA CYS A 126 4.19 -3.88 11.26
C CYS A 126 5.52 -3.20 10.96
N ARG A 127 6.44 -3.17 11.94
CA ARG A 127 7.77 -2.59 11.77
C ARG A 127 8.57 -3.28 10.66
N VAL A 128 8.64 -4.61 10.67
CA VAL A 128 9.39 -5.38 9.66
C VAL A 128 8.81 -5.17 8.26
N THR A 129 7.48 -5.10 8.15
CA THR A 129 6.81 -4.84 6.87
C THR A 129 7.17 -3.46 6.34
N GLN A 130 7.13 -2.42 7.17
CA GLN A 130 7.51 -1.06 6.79
C GLN A 130 9.00 -0.97 6.41
N GLU A 131 9.88 -1.58 7.20
CA GLU A 131 11.32 -1.61 6.93
C GLU A 131 11.63 -2.32 5.61
N SER A 132 10.87 -3.39 5.24
CA SER A 132 11.01 -4.10 3.97
C SER A 132 10.64 -3.23 2.77
N LEU A 133 9.57 -2.42 2.89
CA LEU A 133 9.20 -1.41 1.90
C LEU A 133 10.31 -0.36 1.75
N TYR A 134 10.80 0.19 2.86
CA TYR A 134 11.85 1.21 2.85
C TYR A 134 13.18 0.69 2.28
N LEU A 135 13.49 -0.60 2.52
CA LEU A 135 14.63 -1.25 1.89
C LEU A 135 14.52 -1.24 0.36
N ALA A 136 13.36 -1.63 -0.16
CA ALA A 136 13.12 -1.63 -1.61
C ALA A 136 13.17 -0.22 -2.20
N LEU A 137 12.54 0.76 -1.56
CA LEU A 137 12.53 2.17 -2.00
C LEU A 137 13.96 2.73 -2.17
N LYS A 138 14.87 2.42 -1.24
CA LYS A 138 16.28 2.85 -1.32
C LYS A 138 17.07 2.21 -2.48
N MET A 139 16.59 1.08 -2.98
CA MET A 139 17.24 0.37 -4.07
C MET A 139 16.75 0.82 -5.45
N VAL A 140 15.62 1.53 -5.52
CA VAL A 140 15.05 2.00 -6.79
C VAL A 140 15.96 3.02 -7.44
N LYS A 141 16.40 2.70 -8.66
CA LYS A 141 17.10 3.63 -9.58
C LYS A 141 17.12 3.03 -10.98
N PRO A 142 17.33 3.84 -12.03
CA PRO A 142 17.50 3.33 -13.39
C PRO A 142 18.57 2.23 -13.48
N GLY A 143 18.32 1.21 -14.31
CA GLY A 143 19.23 0.09 -14.54
C GLY A 143 19.10 -1.08 -13.55
N ILE A 144 18.39 -0.92 -12.44
CA ILE A 144 18.10 -2.02 -11.52
C ILE A 144 17.00 -2.90 -12.12
N ARG A 145 17.15 -4.22 -12.00
CA ARG A 145 16.07 -5.17 -12.33
C ARG A 145 15.02 -5.17 -11.24
N LEU A 146 13.75 -5.09 -11.63
CA LEU A 146 12.61 -5.05 -10.70
C LEU A 146 12.61 -6.25 -9.73
N ARG A 147 12.89 -7.47 -10.24
CA ARG A 147 13.08 -8.68 -9.43
C ARG A 147 14.05 -8.51 -8.25
N THR A 148 15.07 -7.63 -8.39
CA THR A 148 16.05 -7.39 -7.32
C THR A 148 15.39 -6.80 -6.07
N LEU A 149 14.37 -5.97 -6.26
CA LEU A 149 13.58 -5.37 -5.17
C LEU A 149 12.81 -6.46 -4.42
N GLY A 150 12.06 -7.29 -5.16
CA GLY A 150 11.27 -8.39 -4.59
C GLY A 150 12.16 -9.40 -3.84
N LYS A 151 13.31 -9.76 -4.41
CA LYS A 151 14.29 -10.61 -3.75
C LYS A 151 14.79 -10.02 -2.42
N ALA A 152 15.11 -8.74 -2.39
CA ALA A 152 15.59 -8.06 -1.19
C ALA A 152 14.51 -8.01 -0.10
N ILE A 153 13.25 -7.70 -0.47
CA ILE A 153 12.09 -7.74 0.43
C ILE A 153 11.96 -9.13 1.04
N GLN A 154 11.93 -10.18 0.21
CA GLN A 154 11.77 -11.55 0.67
C GLN A 154 12.88 -11.95 1.64
N GLN A 155 14.14 -11.72 1.27
CA GLN A 155 15.29 -12.07 2.11
C GLN A 155 15.23 -11.38 3.48
N PHE A 156 14.87 -10.11 3.50
CA PHE A 156 14.74 -9.34 4.73
C PHE A 156 13.61 -9.88 5.62
N VAL A 157 12.43 -10.08 5.06
CA VAL A 157 11.23 -10.58 5.77
C VAL A 157 11.45 -12.00 6.31
N GLU A 158 12.03 -12.90 5.49
CA GLU A 158 12.27 -14.30 5.90
C GLU A 158 13.38 -14.41 6.95
N ALA A 159 14.38 -13.52 6.96
CA ALA A 159 15.37 -13.43 8.04
C ALA A 159 14.71 -13.10 9.39
N GLU A 160 13.65 -12.30 9.38
CA GLU A 160 12.83 -11.96 10.54
C GLU A 160 11.79 -13.08 10.90
N LYS A 161 11.83 -14.24 10.23
CA LYS A 161 10.92 -15.38 10.43
C LYS A 161 9.45 -15.08 10.11
N PHE A 162 9.21 -14.17 9.19
CA PHE A 162 7.91 -13.89 8.57
C PHE A 162 7.90 -14.39 7.13
N SER A 163 6.78 -14.29 6.44
CA SER A 163 6.65 -14.73 5.05
C SER A 163 6.00 -13.66 4.17
N VAL A 164 6.39 -13.60 2.90
CA VAL A 164 5.84 -12.67 1.91
C VAL A 164 4.72 -13.36 1.15
N VAL A 165 3.57 -12.70 1.02
CA VAL A 165 2.45 -13.14 0.18
C VAL A 165 2.87 -13.13 -1.29
N ARG A 166 2.39 -14.12 -2.08
CA ARG A 166 2.83 -14.34 -3.47
C ARG A 166 1.75 -14.12 -4.53
N GLU A 167 0.48 -14.17 -4.12
CA GLU A 167 -0.67 -14.09 -5.05
C GLU A 167 -1.09 -12.64 -5.36
N TYR A 168 -0.54 -11.68 -4.63
CA TYR A 168 -0.74 -10.25 -4.82
C TYR A 168 0.61 -9.56 -5.01
N CYS A 169 0.60 -8.45 -5.72
CA CYS A 169 1.80 -7.71 -6.09
C CYS A 169 1.50 -6.21 -6.21
N GLY A 170 2.51 -5.40 -6.22
CA GLY A 170 2.44 -4.03 -6.67
C GLY A 170 2.24 -3.95 -8.19
N HIS A 171 1.94 -2.78 -8.68
CA HIS A 171 1.54 -2.58 -10.06
C HIS A 171 1.97 -1.21 -10.60
N GLY A 172 2.11 -1.11 -11.91
CA GLY A 172 2.18 0.18 -12.57
C GLY A 172 0.92 0.99 -12.31
N ILE A 173 1.02 2.31 -12.26
CA ILE A 173 -0.07 3.22 -11.93
C ILE A 173 0.08 4.55 -12.66
N GLY A 174 -1.06 5.20 -12.97
CA GLY A 174 -1.09 6.49 -13.62
C GLY A 174 -2.50 6.95 -13.90
N GLU A 175 -2.86 7.11 -15.17
CA GLU A 175 -4.26 7.31 -15.61
C GLU A 175 -5.09 6.03 -15.43
N VAL A 176 -4.44 4.89 -15.41
CA VAL A 176 -5.06 3.59 -15.12
C VAL A 176 -4.66 3.16 -13.72
N PHE A 177 -5.62 2.60 -12.96
CA PHE A 177 -5.38 2.16 -11.59
C PHE A 177 -4.32 1.06 -11.54
N HIS A 178 -4.48 0.00 -12.34
CA HIS A 178 -3.53 -1.10 -12.43
C HIS A 178 -3.03 -1.23 -13.87
N GLU A 179 -1.75 -0.99 -14.08
CA GLU A 179 -1.07 -1.16 -15.37
C GLU A 179 0.25 -1.93 -15.20
N GLU A 180 0.96 -2.20 -16.29
CA GLU A 180 2.32 -2.79 -16.20
C GLU A 180 3.33 -1.79 -15.61
N PRO A 181 4.36 -2.26 -14.87
CA PRO A 181 4.68 -3.67 -14.62
C PRO A 181 3.98 -4.25 -13.39
N GLN A 182 3.91 -5.57 -13.29
CA GLN A 182 3.68 -6.25 -12.00
C GLN A 182 4.94 -6.17 -11.14
N VAL A 183 4.78 -5.79 -9.87
CA VAL A 183 5.87 -5.60 -8.91
C VAL A 183 5.80 -6.71 -7.85
N LEU A 184 6.48 -7.81 -8.10
CA LEU A 184 6.52 -8.94 -7.17
C LEU A 184 7.42 -8.62 -5.96
N HIS A 185 6.97 -9.00 -4.76
CA HIS A 185 7.69 -8.74 -3.51
C HIS A 185 8.53 -9.96 -3.05
N TYR A 186 8.81 -10.89 -3.97
CA TYR A 186 9.61 -12.09 -3.75
C TYR A 186 10.48 -12.40 -4.98
N ASP A 187 11.44 -13.31 -4.83
CA ASP A 187 12.36 -13.72 -5.91
C ASP A 187 11.64 -14.61 -6.93
N ALA A 188 11.09 -14.00 -7.97
CA ALA A 188 10.43 -14.70 -9.07
C ALA A 188 10.81 -14.07 -10.42
N ASP A 189 10.49 -14.75 -11.51
CA ASP A 189 10.66 -14.20 -12.85
C ASP A 189 9.62 -13.09 -13.08
N ASP A 190 10.11 -11.90 -13.39
CA ASP A 190 9.32 -10.68 -13.68
C ASP A 190 9.37 -10.27 -15.16
N GLY A 191 9.76 -11.20 -16.04
CA GLY A 191 9.95 -10.91 -17.46
C GLY A 191 11.18 -10.06 -17.76
N GLY A 192 12.08 -9.89 -16.79
CA GLY A 192 13.36 -9.16 -16.98
C GLY A 192 13.23 -7.65 -17.00
N VAL A 193 12.20 -7.09 -16.37
CA VAL A 193 11.96 -5.63 -16.29
C VAL A 193 13.14 -4.92 -15.67
N VAL A 194 13.67 -3.94 -16.40
CA VAL A 194 14.74 -3.03 -15.94
C VAL A 194 14.15 -1.64 -15.74
N LEU A 195 14.37 -1.07 -14.55
CA LEU A 195 13.83 0.24 -14.19
C LEU A 195 14.42 1.35 -15.06
N GLN A 196 13.55 2.26 -15.49
CA GLN A 196 13.90 3.44 -16.27
C GLN A 196 13.26 4.68 -15.63
N ALA A 197 13.92 5.83 -15.75
CA ALA A 197 13.33 7.09 -15.29
C ALA A 197 11.97 7.34 -15.95
N GLY A 198 11.01 7.82 -15.17
CA GLY A 198 9.61 8.01 -15.57
C GLY A 198 8.71 6.79 -15.42
N MET A 199 9.22 5.61 -15.06
CA MET A 199 8.35 4.51 -14.63
C MET A 199 7.65 4.87 -13.32
N ALA A 200 6.34 4.61 -13.23
CA ALA A 200 5.54 4.81 -12.03
C ALA A 200 4.88 3.50 -11.61
N PHE A 201 5.01 3.13 -10.35
CA PHE A 201 4.44 1.89 -9.81
C PHE A 201 4.30 1.93 -8.28
N THR A 202 3.54 0.98 -7.72
CA THR A 202 3.44 0.77 -6.28
C THR A 202 4.47 -0.25 -5.80
N ILE A 203 4.94 -0.08 -4.58
CA ILE A 203 5.64 -1.11 -3.81
C ILE A 203 4.84 -1.30 -2.54
N GLU A 204 4.32 -2.51 -2.33
CA GLU A 204 3.28 -2.80 -1.33
C GLU A 204 3.43 -4.20 -0.69
N PRO A 205 4.55 -4.51 -0.06
CA PRO A 205 4.77 -5.83 0.49
C PRO A 205 3.69 -6.21 1.52
N MET A 206 3.05 -7.35 1.29
CA MET A 206 2.15 -8.00 2.23
C MET A 206 2.91 -9.10 2.96
N VAL A 207 3.00 -9.00 4.28
CA VAL A 207 3.81 -9.87 5.13
C VAL A 207 2.94 -10.57 6.16
N ASN A 208 3.02 -11.90 6.21
CA ASN A 208 2.31 -12.73 7.18
C ASN A 208 3.24 -13.15 8.32
N ALA A 209 2.71 -13.16 9.54
CA ALA A 209 3.44 -13.66 10.71
C ALA A 209 3.68 -15.16 10.69
N GLY A 210 2.90 -15.91 9.91
CA GLY A 210 3.01 -17.36 9.71
C GLY A 210 3.33 -17.71 8.27
N ASP A 211 2.52 -18.61 7.69
CA ASP A 211 2.68 -19.10 6.32
C ASP A 211 2.25 -18.04 5.29
N TYR A 212 2.91 -18.00 4.12
CA TYR A 212 2.58 -17.06 3.04
C TYR A 212 1.23 -17.33 2.37
N ARG A 213 0.66 -18.52 2.51
CA ARG A 213 -0.56 -18.94 1.82
C ARG A 213 -1.79 -18.19 2.34
N ILE A 214 -2.64 -17.84 1.40
CA ILE A 214 -3.83 -17.04 1.62
C ILE A 214 -5.10 -17.75 1.13
N ARG A 215 -6.25 -17.15 1.38
CA ARG A 215 -7.55 -17.56 0.83
C ARG A 215 -8.44 -16.34 0.65
N THR A 216 -9.13 -16.27 -0.48
CA THR A 216 -10.21 -15.31 -0.71
C THR A 216 -11.49 -15.81 -0.05
N MET A 217 -12.21 -14.91 0.59
CA MET A 217 -13.46 -15.22 1.27
C MET A 217 -14.64 -15.25 0.29
N LYS A 218 -15.81 -15.70 0.78
CA LYS A 218 -17.03 -15.85 -0.06
C LYS A 218 -17.60 -14.53 -0.60
N ASP A 219 -17.20 -13.40 -0.01
CA ASP A 219 -17.56 -12.06 -0.49
C ASP A 219 -16.84 -11.67 -1.80
N GLY A 220 -15.88 -12.51 -2.25
CA GLY A 220 -15.13 -12.33 -3.48
C GLY A 220 -13.97 -11.33 -3.36
N TRP A 221 -13.81 -10.64 -2.22
CA TRP A 221 -12.82 -9.58 -2.01
C TRP A 221 -11.87 -9.84 -0.85
N THR A 222 -12.40 -10.03 0.35
CA THR A 222 -11.61 -10.18 1.57
C THR A 222 -10.63 -11.33 1.47
N VAL A 223 -9.34 -11.04 1.60
CA VAL A 223 -8.27 -12.02 1.58
C VAL A 223 -7.75 -12.22 2.99
N LYS A 224 -7.65 -13.49 3.42
CA LYS A 224 -7.13 -13.85 4.75
C LYS A 224 -5.96 -14.80 4.66
N THR A 225 -5.08 -14.76 5.67
CA THR A 225 -4.06 -15.80 5.86
C THR A 225 -4.73 -17.15 6.05
N LYS A 226 -4.15 -18.21 5.46
CA LYS A 226 -4.73 -19.55 5.51
C LYS A 226 -4.64 -20.15 6.92
N ASP A 227 -3.58 -19.83 7.65
CA ASP A 227 -3.29 -20.28 9.02
C ASP A 227 -3.87 -19.37 10.11
N ARG A 228 -4.53 -18.25 9.73
CA ARG A 228 -5.07 -17.22 10.62
C ARG A 228 -4.01 -16.42 11.38
N SER A 229 -2.77 -16.44 10.92
CA SER A 229 -1.72 -15.56 11.46
C SER A 229 -1.99 -14.10 11.10
N LEU A 230 -1.39 -13.17 11.84
CA LEU A 230 -1.46 -11.74 11.54
C LEU A 230 -0.82 -11.45 10.18
N SER A 231 -1.34 -10.45 9.48
CA SER A 231 -0.79 -9.91 8.25
C SER A 231 -0.66 -8.39 8.34
N ALA A 232 0.38 -7.84 7.71
CA ALA A 232 0.61 -6.40 7.61
C ALA A 232 0.99 -6.02 6.18
N GLN A 233 0.62 -4.79 5.79
CA GLN A 233 0.98 -4.20 4.50
C GLN A 233 1.32 -2.73 4.69
N TYR A 234 2.35 -2.25 3.99
CA TYR A 234 2.62 -0.84 3.76
C TYR A 234 2.83 -0.61 2.28
N GLU A 235 2.45 0.55 1.81
CA GLU A 235 2.52 0.85 0.40
C GLU A 235 2.86 2.31 0.14
N HIS A 236 3.61 2.50 -0.95
CA HIS A 236 3.79 3.78 -1.60
C HIS A 236 3.70 3.68 -3.12
N THR A 237 3.07 4.68 -3.74
CA THR A 237 3.25 5.01 -5.15
C THR A 237 4.55 5.78 -5.33
N ILE A 238 5.36 5.36 -6.29
CA ILE A 238 6.63 6.02 -6.62
C ILE A 238 6.75 6.31 -8.11
N VAL A 239 7.65 7.24 -8.43
CA VAL A 239 8.17 7.45 -9.79
C VAL A 239 9.68 7.30 -9.75
N VAL A 240 10.23 6.53 -10.70
CA VAL A 240 11.68 6.39 -10.87
C VAL A 240 12.26 7.69 -11.43
N THR A 241 13.24 8.26 -10.75
CA THR A 241 13.99 9.46 -11.18
C THR A 241 15.34 9.06 -11.82
N ASP A 242 16.10 10.01 -12.30
CA ASP A 242 17.44 9.74 -12.87
C ASP A 242 18.42 9.11 -11.88
N ASN A 243 18.24 9.34 -10.57
CA ASN A 243 19.19 8.91 -9.54
C ASN A 243 18.58 8.05 -8.43
N GLY A 244 17.27 7.80 -8.45
CA GLY A 244 16.56 7.09 -7.39
C GLY A 244 15.07 7.01 -7.67
N CYS A 245 14.24 7.32 -6.66
CA CYS A 245 12.80 7.47 -6.84
C CYS A 245 12.26 8.67 -6.05
N GLU A 246 11.15 9.18 -6.52
CA GLU A 246 10.31 10.12 -5.80
C GLU A 246 9.08 9.39 -5.28
N ILE A 247 8.77 9.57 -4.00
CA ILE A 247 7.59 8.98 -3.37
C ILE A 247 6.42 9.97 -3.51
N MET A 248 5.42 9.59 -4.32
CA MET A 248 4.25 10.43 -4.57
C MET A 248 3.32 10.52 -3.36
N THR A 249 3.34 9.50 -2.51
CA THR A 249 2.43 9.31 -1.37
C THR A 249 3.13 9.47 -0.03
N LEU A 250 4.20 10.26 0.06
CA LEU A 250 4.94 10.47 1.30
C LEU A 250 4.04 11.11 2.36
N ARG A 251 4.03 10.52 3.56
CA ARG A 251 3.29 11.00 4.73
C ARG A 251 4.21 11.76 5.68
N LYS A 252 3.65 12.59 6.55
CA LYS A 252 4.40 13.41 7.53
C LYS A 252 5.16 12.58 8.56
N ASP A 253 4.70 11.36 8.85
CA ASP A 253 5.30 10.43 9.80
C ASP A 253 6.27 9.42 9.16
N ASP A 254 6.40 9.42 7.83
CA ASP A 254 7.40 8.59 7.14
C ASP A 254 8.82 9.08 7.45
N THR A 255 9.63 8.20 8.01
CA THR A 255 11.04 8.48 8.30
C THR A 255 11.92 7.59 7.40
N ILE A 256 12.10 8.01 6.14
CA ILE A 256 12.91 7.27 5.18
C ILE A 256 14.27 7.97 5.04
N PRO A 257 15.33 7.45 5.65
CA PRO A 257 16.66 8.06 5.53
C PRO A 257 17.17 7.96 4.09
N ASN A 258 17.69 9.07 3.55
CA ASN A 258 18.38 9.16 2.25
C ASN A 258 17.53 8.95 0.98
N ILE A 259 16.24 9.21 1.01
CA ILE A 259 15.44 9.42 -0.19
C ILE A 259 15.32 10.92 -0.42
N ILE A 260 15.61 11.37 -1.65
CA ILE A 260 15.49 12.77 -2.02
C ILE A 260 14.00 13.13 -2.02
N THR A 261 13.58 13.82 -0.98
CA THR A 261 12.29 14.51 -0.98
C THR A 261 12.52 15.85 -1.64
N HIS A 262 11.84 16.16 -2.74
CA HIS A 262 11.77 17.53 -3.19
C HIS A 262 11.04 18.34 -2.11
N GLU A 263 11.73 19.31 -1.52
CA GLU A 263 11.11 20.29 -0.65
C GLU A 263 9.97 20.95 -1.43
N MET A 264 8.76 20.93 -0.83
CA MET A 264 7.58 21.61 -1.34
C MET A 264 7.74 23.12 -1.23
#